data_afc3abcf07c76cc7309047feefd464fa
#
_entry.id   afc3abcf07c76cc7309047feefd464fa
#
_cell.length_a   1.000
_cell.length_b   1.000
_cell.length_c   1.000
_cell.angle_alpha   90.00
_cell.angle_beta   90.00
_cell.angle_gamma   90.00
#
_symmetry.space_group_name_H-M   'P 1'
#
loop_
_entity.id
_entity.type
_entity.pdbx_description
1 polymer ?
#
loop_
_entity_poly.entity_id
_entity_poly.type
_entity_poly.pdbx_seq_one_letter_code
_entity_poly.pdbx_strand_id
1 'polypeptide(L)'
;MHMKLLDEETLLIGDYPAGVADGPQIESNLNYVLNNFNSVFGTQYNIIRIPMPPEGGDYPNSGGDYRTYTNSVFVNNTILVPIYEEEWDTTALRIYRDALPGYKVVGIDCNEIITASGAIHCITKAVSSSDPLLISHQPLNDQVYSTNDYEVNALIQHAEGISKAC
;
A
#
# COMPACT_ATOMS: atom_id res chain seq x y z
N MET A 1 4.47 -8.10 7.33
CA MET A 1 4.78 -6.99 6.38
C MET A 1 4.18 -5.71 6.91
N HIS A 2 4.94 -4.62 6.94
CA HIS A 2 4.51 -3.35 7.56
C HIS A 2 4.56 -2.14 6.58
N MET A 3 4.99 -2.37 5.37
CA MET A 3 5.01 -1.36 4.30
C MET A 3 4.47 -1.92 3.01
N LYS A 4 3.82 -1.09 2.20
CA LYS A 4 3.33 -1.41 0.86
C LYS A 4 3.37 -0.18 -0.03
N LEU A 5 3.86 -0.32 -1.26
CA LEU A 5 3.62 0.66 -2.31
C LEU A 5 2.17 0.55 -2.78
N LEU A 6 1.45 1.66 -2.76
CA LEU A 6 0.11 1.76 -3.34
C LEU A 6 0.17 2.18 -4.81
N ASP A 7 1.12 3.05 -5.12
CA ASP A 7 1.50 3.50 -6.46
C ASP A 7 2.99 3.87 -6.46
N GLU A 8 3.47 4.51 -7.52
CA GLU A 8 4.87 4.88 -7.71
C GLU A 8 5.40 5.96 -6.75
N GLU A 9 4.53 6.65 -6.01
CA GLU A 9 4.89 7.72 -5.08
C GLU A 9 4.31 7.53 -3.67
N THR A 10 3.43 6.56 -3.44
CA THR A 10 2.69 6.44 -2.18
C THR A 10 3.05 5.16 -1.44
N LEU A 11 3.54 5.32 -0.21
CA LEU A 11 3.82 4.25 0.74
C LEU A 11 2.73 4.18 1.81
N LEU A 12 2.10 3.04 1.94
CA LEU A 12 1.24 2.69 3.06
C LEU A 12 2.08 2.04 4.15
N ILE A 13 2.05 2.60 5.36
CA ILE A 13 2.87 2.18 6.49
C ILE A 13 1.97 1.73 7.63
N GLY A 14 2.21 0.52 8.13
CA GLY A 14 1.57 0.02 9.35
C GLY A 14 1.99 0.83 10.56
N ASP A 15 1.04 1.16 11.41
CA ASP A 15 1.25 1.97 12.62
C ASP A 15 0.78 1.23 13.87
N TYR A 16 1.67 1.05 14.82
CA TYR A 16 1.38 0.47 16.11
C TYR A 16 1.18 1.54 17.18
N PRO A 17 0.31 1.33 18.15
CA PRO A 17 0.21 2.17 19.32
C PRO A 17 1.55 2.28 20.07
N ALA A 18 1.74 3.38 20.80
CA ALA A 18 2.90 3.56 21.64
C ALA A 18 3.04 2.43 22.65
N GLY A 19 4.25 1.89 22.79
CA GLY A 19 4.56 0.78 23.70
C GLY A 19 4.58 -0.60 23.04
N VAL A 20 4.11 -0.76 21.81
CA VAL A 20 4.31 -2.00 21.06
C VAL A 20 5.75 -2.08 20.56
N ALA A 21 6.43 -3.20 20.84
CA ALA A 21 7.88 -3.35 20.68
C ALA A 21 8.37 -3.11 19.23
N ASP A 22 7.56 -3.47 18.24
CA ASP A 22 7.96 -3.37 16.83
C ASP A 22 7.75 -1.98 16.21
N GLY A 23 7.01 -1.08 16.87
CA GLY A 23 6.76 0.27 16.39
C GLY A 23 8.04 1.04 16.04
N PRO A 24 9.03 1.12 16.93
CA PRO A 24 10.30 1.79 16.65
C PRO A 24 11.08 1.21 15.46
N GLN A 25 10.99 -0.11 15.24
CA GLN A 25 11.65 -0.74 14.09
C GLN A 25 10.97 -0.37 12.78
N ILE A 26 9.64 -0.27 12.76
CA ILE A 26 8.89 0.19 11.57
C ILE A 26 9.32 1.62 11.21
N GLU A 27 9.41 2.52 12.19
CA GLU A 27 9.86 3.90 11.98
C GLU A 27 11.32 3.97 11.49
N SER A 28 12.19 3.14 12.04
CA SER A 28 13.59 3.05 11.59
C SER A 28 13.68 2.60 10.13
N ASN A 29 12.90 1.60 9.75
CA ASN A 29 12.84 1.10 8.37
C ASN A 29 12.26 2.17 7.41
N LEU A 30 11.19 2.87 7.81
CA LEU A 30 10.64 3.97 7.02
C LEU A 30 11.67 5.08 6.80
N ASN A 31 12.34 5.53 7.87
CA ASN A 31 13.38 6.56 7.78
C ASN A 31 14.54 6.12 6.87
N TYR A 32 14.92 4.85 6.91
CA TYR A 32 15.93 4.32 5.99
C TYR A 32 15.47 4.44 4.53
N VAL A 33 14.22 4.07 4.23
CA VAL A 33 13.67 4.18 2.87
C VAL A 33 13.66 5.64 2.41
N LEU A 34 13.12 6.55 3.22
CA LEU A 34 12.97 7.96 2.86
C LEU A 34 14.31 8.68 2.68
N ASN A 35 15.35 8.26 3.41
CA ASN A 35 16.68 8.86 3.31
C ASN A 35 17.53 8.31 2.14
N ASN A 36 17.18 7.16 1.58
CA ASN A 36 18.01 6.50 0.58
C ASN A 36 17.33 6.34 -0.79
N PHE A 37 16.01 6.49 -0.86
CA PHE A 37 15.26 6.25 -2.10
C PHE A 37 14.23 7.35 -2.33
N ASN A 38 14.11 7.74 -3.58
CA ASN A 38 13.01 8.57 -4.09
C ASN A 38 12.04 7.71 -4.89
N SER A 39 10.87 8.27 -5.17
CA SER A 39 9.91 7.70 -6.11
C SER A 39 10.53 7.55 -7.51
N VAL A 40 9.85 6.84 -8.38
CA VAL A 40 10.28 6.71 -9.80
C VAL A 40 10.31 8.08 -10.53
N PHE A 41 9.60 9.07 -10.01
CA PHE A 41 9.59 10.44 -10.53
C PHE A 41 10.66 11.34 -9.89
N GLY A 42 11.48 10.82 -8.97
CA GLY A 42 12.53 11.56 -8.26
C GLY A 42 12.03 12.39 -7.07
N THR A 43 10.75 12.31 -6.75
CA THR A 43 10.11 12.99 -5.61
C THR A 43 10.20 12.17 -4.33
N GLN A 44 9.95 12.81 -3.18
CA GLN A 44 9.76 12.10 -1.91
C GLN A 44 8.45 11.30 -1.96
N TYR A 45 8.41 10.16 -1.24
CA TYR A 45 7.19 9.38 -1.10
C TYR A 45 6.14 10.09 -0.24
N ASN A 46 4.89 10.02 -0.69
CA ASN A 46 3.72 10.33 0.13
C ASN A 46 3.49 9.19 1.12
N ILE A 47 3.29 9.52 2.40
CA ILE A 47 3.13 8.53 3.45
C ILE A 47 1.68 8.49 3.93
N ILE A 48 1.08 7.32 3.84
CA ILE A 48 -0.23 7.03 4.43
C ILE A 48 -0.02 6.04 5.57
N ARG A 49 -0.63 6.33 6.73
CA ARG A 49 -0.59 5.45 7.90
C ARG A 49 -1.85 4.61 7.99
N ILE A 50 -1.68 3.34 8.38
CA ILE A 50 -2.79 2.43 8.61
C ILE A 50 -2.56 1.69 9.93
N PRO A 51 -3.55 1.64 10.84
CA PRO A 51 -3.37 0.94 12.11
C PRO A 51 -3.07 -0.54 11.88
N MET A 52 -2.15 -1.08 12.66
CA MET A 52 -1.93 -2.53 12.75
C MET A 52 -2.89 -3.06 13.80
N PRO A 53 -3.83 -3.98 13.48
CA PRO A 53 -4.85 -4.38 14.44
C PRO A 53 -4.30 -5.37 15.46
N PRO A 54 -4.79 -5.32 16.70
CA PRO A 54 -4.53 -6.36 17.71
C PRO A 54 -5.28 -7.65 17.38
N GLU A 55 -5.01 -8.69 18.12
CA GLU A 55 -5.81 -9.92 18.17
C GLU A 55 -6.52 -10.01 19.53
N GLY A 56 -7.85 -9.88 19.52
CA GLY A 56 -8.63 -9.88 20.77
C GLY A 56 -8.19 -8.80 21.76
N GLY A 57 -7.60 -7.71 21.31
CA GLY A 57 -7.02 -6.63 22.11
C GLY A 57 -5.52 -6.79 22.41
N ASP A 58 -4.91 -7.92 22.13
CA ASP A 58 -3.50 -8.19 22.35
C ASP A 58 -2.65 -7.93 21.10
N TYR A 59 -1.50 -7.28 21.29
CA TYR A 59 -0.47 -7.11 20.27
C TYR A 59 0.62 -8.21 20.36
N PRO A 60 1.50 -8.37 19.37
CA PRO A 60 2.51 -9.43 19.37
C PRO A 60 3.36 -9.52 20.63
N ASN A 61 3.68 -8.40 21.26
CA ASN A 61 4.44 -8.35 22.51
C ASN A 61 3.63 -8.79 23.76
N SER A 62 2.33 -8.95 23.63
CA SER A 62 1.43 -9.47 24.69
C SER A 62 0.78 -10.82 24.34
N GLY A 63 1.14 -11.39 23.19
CA GLY A 63 0.69 -12.73 22.80
C GLY A 63 -0.22 -12.78 21.56
N GLY A 64 -0.61 -11.63 21.01
CA GLY A 64 -1.38 -11.57 19.77
C GLY A 64 -0.55 -11.87 18.51
N ASP A 65 -1.19 -12.31 17.45
CA ASP A 65 -0.57 -12.55 16.16
C ASP A 65 -0.19 -11.22 15.45
N TYR A 66 0.78 -11.32 14.52
CA TYR A 66 1.22 -10.19 13.67
C TYR A 66 0.22 -9.89 12.55
N ARG A 67 -0.94 -9.34 12.90
CA ARG A 67 -1.97 -8.93 11.94
C ARG A 67 -1.55 -7.67 11.19
N THR A 68 -1.87 -7.59 9.91
CA THR A 68 -1.49 -6.44 9.07
C THR A 68 -2.41 -6.24 7.87
N TYR A 69 -2.80 -5.02 7.62
CA TYR A 69 -3.54 -4.64 6.41
C TYR A 69 -2.64 -4.39 5.20
N THR A 70 -1.32 -4.20 5.39
CA THR A 70 -0.39 -3.96 4.28
C THR A 70 -0.06 -5.22 3.48
N ASN A 71 -0.49 -6.40 3.92
CA ASN A 71 -0.38 -7.66 3.17
C ASN A 71 -1.53 -7.84 2.16
N SER A 72 -1.92 -6.77 1.51
CA SER A 72 -2.96 -6.70 0.48
C SER A 72 -2.39 -7.00 -0.90
N VAL A 73 -3.25 -7.29 -1.88
CA VAL A 73 -2.83 -7.54 -3.26
C VAL A 73 -3.73 -6.82 -4.26
N PHE A 74 -3.10 -6.25 -5.28
CA PHE A 74 -3.81 -5.66 -6.42
C PHE A 74 -4.18 -6.76 -7.43
N VAL A 75 -5.43 -6.73 -7.88
CA VAL A 75 -5.93 -7.58 -8.96
C VAL A 75 -6.75 -6.70 -9.90
N ASN A 76 -6.15 -6.30 -11.00
CA ASN A 76 -6.69 -5.28 -11.92
C ASN A 76 -7.04 -3.99 -11.14
N ASN A 77 -8.27 -3.48 -11.27
CA ASN A 77 -8.78 -2.31 -10.53
C ASN A 77 -9.44 -2.68 -9.19
N THR A 78 -9.01 -3.77 -8.58
CA THR A 78 -9.46 -4.19 -7.25
C THR A 78 -8.26 -4.36 -6.33
N ILE A 79 -8.37 -3.91 -5.08
CA ILE A 79 -7.44 -4.25 -4.01
C ILE A 79 -8.10 -5.21 -3.03
N LEU A 80 -7.48 -6.37 -2.81
CA LEU A 80 -7.88 -7.34 -1.80
C LEU A 80 -7.12 -7.04 -0.52
N VAL A 81 -7.82 -6.71 0.55
CA VAL A 81 -7.26 -6.29 1.83
C VAL A 81 -7.56 -7.37 2.87
N PRO A 82 -6.55 -7.90 3.60
CA PRO A 82 -6.83 -8.79 4.70
C PRO A 82 -7.63 -8.07 5.77
N ILE A 83 -8.65 -8.73 6.31
CA ILE A 83 -9.46 -8.24 7.43
C ILE A 83 -9.47 -9.27 8.55
N TYR A 84 -9.80 -8.82 9.78
CA TYR A 84 -9.68 -9.61 11.01
C TYR A 84 -10.83 -9.38 12.00
N GLU A 85 -11.06 -8.13 12.42
CA GLU A 85 -12.10 -7.72 13.36
C GLU A 85 -12.76 -6.43 12.89
N GLU A 86 -14.09 -6.41 12.82
CA GLU A 86 -14.88 -5.32 12.24
C GLU A 86 -14.55 -3.93 12.83
N GLU A 87 -14.22 -3.89 14.12
CA GLU A 87 -13.85 -2.66 14.82
C GLU A 87 -12.67 -1.94 14.13
N TRP A 88 -11.66 -2.69 13.70
CA TRP A 88 -10.44 -2.18 13.05
C TRP A 88 -10.56 -2.14 11.53
N ASP A 89 -11.21 -3.16 10.96
CA ASP A 89 -11.34 -3.35 9.52
C ASP A 89 -12.02 -2.17 8.82
N THR A 90 -13.06 -1.63 9.44
CA THR A 90 -13.81 -0.47 8.90
C THR A 90 -12.88 0.71 8.64
N THR A 91 -11.99 1.03 9.58
CA THR A 91 -11.00 2.11 9.43
C THR A 91 -9.99 1.79 8.33
N ALA A 92 -9.47 0.57 8.31
CA ALA A 92 -8.49 0.15 7.33
C ALA A 92 -9.05 0.19 5.89
N LEU A 93 -10.24 -0.35 5.69
CA LEU A 93 -10.91 -0.33 4.38
C LEU A 93 -11.25 1.10 3.92
N ARG A 94 -11.57 2.02 4.83
CA ARG A 94 -11.75 3.44 4.50
C ARG A 94 -10.45 4.07 4.04
N ILE A 95 -9.34 3.86 4.76
CA ILE A 95 -8.01 4.35 4.37
C ILE A 95 -7.65 3.90 2.96
N TYR A 96 -7.90 2.63 2.61
CA TYR A 96 -7.67 2.14 1.26
C TYR A 96 -8.56 2.81 0.20
N ARG A 97 -9.85 3.07 0.51
CA ARG A 97 -10.75 3.76 -0.42
C ARG A 97 -10.33 5.20 -0.67
N ASP A 98 -9.91 5.89 0.39
CA ASP A 98 -9.44 7.28 0.32
C ASP A 98 -8.10 7.37 -0.45
N ALA A 99 -7.21 6.40 -0.23
CA ALA A 99 -5.89 6.36 -0.87
C ALA A 99 -5.93 5.92 -2.35
N LEU A 100 -6.94 5.16 -2.76
CA LEU A 100 -7.02 4.53 -4.08
C LEU A 100 -8.37 4.85 -4.77
N PRO A 101 -8.62 6.12 -5.12
CA PRO A 101 -9.84 6.50 -5.81
C PRO A 101 -9.95 5.74 -7.14
N GLY A 102 -11.13 5.15 -7.39
CA GLY A 102 -11.37 4.34 -8.59
C GLY A 102 -11.08 2.85 -8.43
N TYR A 103 -10.40 2.42 -7.36
CA TYR A 103 -10.25 1.01 -7.06
C TYR A 103 -11.44 0.46 -6.25
N LYS A 104 -11.81 -0.78 -6.55
CA LYS A 104 -12.71 -1.55 -5.69
C LYS A 104 -11.93 -2.13 -4.52
N VAL A 105 -12.27 -1.75 -3.29
CA VAL A 105 -11.65 -2.26 -2.07
C VAL A 105 -12.49 -3.41 -1.52
N VAL A 106 -11.90 -4.60 -1.41
CA VAL A 106 -12.56 -5.83 -0.95
C VAL A 106 -11.79 -6.40 0.24
N GLY A 107 -12.47 -6.54 1.38
CA GLY A 107 -11.94 -7.24 2.55
C GLY A 107 -12.02 -8.76 2.38
N ILE A 108 -10.97 -9.46 2.76
CA ILE A 108 -10.91 -10.93 2.82
C ILE A 108 -10.52 -11.33 4.24
N ASP A 109 -11.36 -12.14 4.89
CA ASP A 109 -11.07 -12.67 6.22
C ASP A 109 -9.80 -13.53 6.20
N CYS A 110 -8.83 -13.16 7.03
CA CYS A 110 -7.53 -13.79 7.11
C CYS A 110 -7.20 -14.34 8.51
N ASN A 111 -8.18 -14.42 9.40
CA ASN A 111 -7.97 -14.91 10.77
C ASN A 111 -7.35 -16.30 10.81
N GLU A 112 -7.74 -17.22 9.92
CA GLU A 112 -7.20 -18.58 9.90
C GLU A 112 -5.80 -18.67 9.31
N ILE A 113 -5.44 -17.78 8.39
CA ILE A 113 -4.16 -17.87 7.66
C ILE A 113 -3.05 -17.01 8.28
N ILE A 114 -3.41 -15.97 9.03
CA ILE A 114 -2.41 -15.03 9.59
C ILE A 114 -1.48 -15.70 10.60
N THR A 115 -1.93 -16.73 11.28
CA THR A 115 -1.13 -17.55 12.20
C THR A 115 0.11 -18.16 11.56
N ALA A 116 0.11 -18.31 10.21
CA ALA A 116 1.28 -18.72 9.43
C ALA A 116 2.23 -17.56 9.09
N SER A 117 2.08 -16.41 9.75
CA SER A 117 2.88 -15.19 9.58
C SER A 117 2.73 -14.52 8.20
N GLY A 118 1.59 -14.72 7.54
CA GLY A 118 1.26 -14.12 6.25
C GLY A 118 -0.23 -14.08 5.99
N ALA A 119 -0.64 -13.20 5.07
CA ALA A 119 -2.03 -13.07 4.64
C ALA A 119 -2.12 -13.19 3.11
N ILE A 120 -2.99 -12.43 2.45
CA ILE A 120 -3.35 -12.59 1.03
C ILE A 120 -2.11 -12.53 0.11
N HIS A 121 -1.26 -11.53 0.28
CA HIS A 121 -0.09 -11.36 -0.59
C HIS A 121 0.86 -12.56 -0.50
N CYS A 122 1.03 -13.12 0.69
CA CYS A 122 1.97 -14.23 0.94
C CYS A 122 1.52 -15.55 0.32
N ILE A 123 0.23 -15.73 0.07
CA ILE A 123 -0.34 -16.93 -0.56
C ILE A 123 -0.67 -16.75 -2.05
N THR A 124 -0.42 -15.57 -2.60
CA THR A 124 -0.64 -15.27 -4.02
C THR A 124 0.66 -15.28 -4.81
N LYS A 125 0.56 -15.51 -6.10
CA LYS A 125 1.68 -15.46 -7.04
C LYS A 125 1.26 -14.72 -8.30
N ALA A 126 2.04 -13.71 -8.66
CA ALA A 126 1.88 -13.03 -9.94
C ALA A 126 2.43 -13.89 -11.08
N VAL A 127 1.68 -13.95 -12.17
CA VAL A 127 2.13 -14.51 -13.44
C VAL A 127 2.17 -13.35 -14.43
N SER A 128 3.35 -13.06 -15.00
CA SER A 128 3.48 -11.94 -15.92
C SER A 128 2.75 -12.21 -17.24
N SER A 129 2.24 -11.13 -17.85
CA SER A 129 1.78 -11.16 -19.22
C SER A 129 2.94 -11.42 -20.17
N SER A 130 2.67 -12.07 -21.31
CA SER A 130 3.66 -12.23 -22.40
C SER A 130 4.00 -10.90 -23.07
N ASP A 131 3.09 -9.91 -22.94
CA ASP A 131 3.19 -8.61 -23.59
C ASP A 131 2.73 -7.50 -22.61
N PRO A 132 3.54 -7.20 -21.56
CA PRO A 132 3.16 -6.26 -20.52
C PRO A 132 3.31 -4.81 -20.99
N LEU A 133 2.26 -4.02 -20.82
CA LEU A 133 2.28 -2.56 -20.94
C LEU A 133 2.15 -1.94 -19.56
N LEU A 134 3.16 -1.17 -19.14
CA LEU A 134 3.09 -0.34 -17.95
C LEU A 134 2.72 1.09 -18.36
N ILE A 135 1.67 1.62 -17.74
CA ILE A 135 1.33 3.04 -17.79
C ILE A 135 1.11 3.51 -16.37
N SER A 136 1.91 4.45 -15.94
CA SER A 136 1.76 5.11 -14.65
C SER A 136 1.90 6.61 -14.82
N HIS A 137 1.12 7.39 -14.11
CA HIS A 137 1.19 8.84 -14.15
C HIS A 137 1.21 9.42 -12.75
N GLN A 138 1.96 10.51 -12.60
CA GLN A 138 1.96 11.29 -11.37
C GLN A 138 0.61 12.01 -11.25
N PRO A 139 -0.14 11.82 -10.15
CA PRO A 139 -1.41 12.51 -9.96
C PRO A 139 -1.19 14.01 -9.82
N LEU A 140 -2.11 14.80 -10.36
CA LEU A 140 -2.14 16.24 -10.11
C LEU A 140 -2.65 16.49 -8.69
N ASN A 141 -1.96 17.35 -7.95
CA ASN A 141 -2.40 17.75 -6.63
C ASN A 141 -3.69 18.60 -6.70
N ASP A 142 -4.60 18.38 -5.75
CA ASP A 142 -5.94 19.01 -5.69
C ASP A 142 -5.97 20.55 -5.56
N GLN A 143 -4.85 21.22 -5.52
CA GLN A 143 -4.74 22.63 -5.19
C GLN A 143 -4.53 23.52 -6.41
N VAL A 144 -5.32 23.35 -7.46
CA VAL A 144 -4.92 24.08 -8.63
C VAL A 144 -5.99 24.99 -9.22
N TYR A 145 -5.99 26.19 -8.71
CA TYR A 145 -6.47 27.36 -9.45
C TYR A 145 -5.24 28.14 -9.95
N SER A 146 -4.54 27.62 -10.94
CA SER A 146 -3.47 28.32 -11.64
C SER A 146 -3.92 28.63 -13.06
N THR A 147 -3.55 29.78 -13.56
CA THR A 147 -3.73 30.16 -14.97
C THR A 147 -2.63 29.60 -15.86
N ASN A 148 -1.71 28.82 -15.31
CA ASN A 148 -0.60 28.18 -16.03
C ASN A 148 -0.97 26.77 -16.48
N ASP A 149 -0.32 26.28 -17.50
CA ASP A 149 -0.42 24.90 -17.95
C ASP A 149 0.07 23.94 -16.85
N TYR A 150 -0.59 22.78 -16.73
CA TYR A 150 -0.19 21.73 -15.80
C TYR A 150 0.75 20.75 -16.48
N GLU A 151 1.86 20.46 -15.80
CA GLU A 151 2.74 19.39 -16.23
C GLU A 151 2.20 18.05 -15.69
N VAL A 152 1.96 17.11 -16.59
CA VAL A 152 1.59 15.74 -16.26
C VAL A 152 2.71 14.82 -16.69
N ASN A 153 3.36 14.18 -15.73
CA ASN A 153 4.40 13.20 -15.96
C ASN A 153 3.82 11.79 -15.99
N ALA A 154 4.18 11.01 -16.99
CA ALA A 154 3.79 9.61 -17.10
C ALA A 154 4.97 8.72 -17.42
N LEU A 155 5.03 7.56 -16.77
CA LEU A 155 5.93 6.48 -17.11
C LEU A 155 5.16 5.48 -17.99
N ILE A 156 5.66 5.27 -19.22
CA ILE A 156 5.08 4.31 -20.16
C ILE A 156 6.20 3.36 -20.60
N GLN A 157 6.03 2.07 -20.38
CA GLN A 157 7.04 1.06 -20.71
C GLN A 157 6.40 -0.16 -21.37
N HIS A 158 7.04 -0.63 -22.43
CA HIS A 158 6.72 -1.85 -23.12
C HIS A 158 8.00 -2.52 -23.62
N ALA A 159 8.06 -3.87 -23.64
CA ALA A 159 9.27 -4.62 -24.03
C ALA A 159 9.75 -4.28 -25.44
N GLU A 160 8.84 -4.03 -26.38
CA GLU A 160 9.13 -3.69 -27.78
C GLU A 160 9.21 -2.17 -28.04
N GLY A 161 9.15 -1.35 -26.98
CA GLY A 161 9.13 0.10 -27.06
C GLY A 161 7.73 0.68 -27.33
N ILE A 162 7.65 2.01 -27.28
CA ILE A 162 6.41 2.77 -27.49
C ILE A 162 6.57 3.60 -28.76
N SER A 163 5.74 3.35 -29.77
CA SER A 163 5.79 4.09 -31.03
C SER A 163 5.06 5.43 -30.97
N LYS A 164 4.02 5.54 -30.12
CA LYS A 164 3.22 6.74 -29.92
C LYS A 164 2.45 6.70 -28.60
N ALA A 165 2.43 7.83 -27.88
CA ALA A 165 1.53 8.11 -26.77
C ALA A 165 0.69 9.35 -27.14
N CYS A 166 -0.64 9.30 -26.93
CA CYS A 166 -1.57 10.39 -27.23
C CYS A 166 -2.48 10.64 -26.04
#